data_e514745e184475a77432831458a8e849
#
_entry.id   e514745e184475a77432831458a8e849
#
_cell.length_a   1.000
_cell.length_b   1.000
_cell.length_c   1.000
_cell.angle_alpha   90.00
_cell.angle_beta   90.00
_cell.angle_gamma   90.00
#
_symmetry.space_group_name_H-M   'P 1'
#
loop_
_entity.id
_entity.type
_entity.pdbx_description
1 polymer ?
#
loop_
_entity_poly.entity_id
_entity_poly.type
_entity_poly.pdbx_seq_one_letter_code
_entity_poly.pdbx_strand_id
1 'polypeptide(L)'
;MRIAFFDAKEYDIDFFNRANEEFGFELRFFADRLECSNADMAAGFDAVCCFVNDRISAGALECIKEKGIRLLLLRCAGVNNVDLAAAEKLGICVMNVPEYS
;
A
#
# COMPACT_ATOMS: atom_id res chain seq x y z
N MET A 1 7.95 -4.12 -11.13
CA MET A 1 7.46 -3.95 -9.75
C MET A 1 6.03 -4.47 -9.63
N ARG A 2 5.74 -5.15 -8.55
CA ARG A 2 4.41 -5.67 -8.28
C ARG A 2 3.82 -4.91 -7.10
N ILE A 3 2.63 -4.37 -7.27
CA ILE A 3 1.98 -3.51 -6.26
C ILE A 3 0.62 -4.07 -5.88
N ALA A 4 0.40 -4.27 -4.57
CA ALA A 4 -0.88 -4.71 -4.03
C ALA A 4 -1.64 -3.50 -3.50
N PHE A 5 -2.84 -3.25 -4.02
CA PHE A 5 -3.71 -2.14 -3.60
C PHE A 5 -4.79 -2.68 -2.67
N PHE A 6 -4.86 -2.15 -1.47
CA PHE A 6 -5.89 -2.51 -0.49
C PHE A 6 -6.94 -1.41 -0.41
N ASP A 7 -8.16 -1.79 -0.02
CA ASP A 7 -9.32 -0.90 0.03
C ASP A 7 -9.53 -0.19 -1.32
N ALA A 8 -9.41 -0.94 -2.41
CA ALA A 8 -9.50 -0.40 -3.76
C ALA A 8 -10.96 -0.23 -4.17
N LYS A 9 -11.28 0.93 -4.72
CA LYS A 9 -12.58 1.25 -5.29
C LYS A 9 -12.49 1.23 -6.80
N GLU A 10 -13.62 1.23 -7.49
CA GLU A 10 -13.63 1.21 -8.96
C GLU A 10 -12.83 2.37 -9.56
N TYR A 11 -12.96 3.56 -9.00
CA TYR A 11 -12.23 4.72 -9.51
C TYR A 11 -10.72 4.58 -9.30
N ASP A 12 -10.28 3.91 -8.23
CA ASP A 12 -8.86 3.63 -8.01
C ASP A 12 -8.34 2.70 -9.10
N ILE A 13 -9.08 1.65 -9.38
CA ILE A 13 -8.69 0.66 -10.38
C ILE A 13 -8.53 1.32 -11.75
N ASP A 14 -9.50 2.13 -12.15
CA ASP A 14 -9.44 2.84 -13.43
C ASP A 14 -8.27 3.80 -13.49
N PHE A 15 -8.08 4.60 -12.43
CA PHE A 15 -7.02 5.60 -12.40
C PHE A 15 -5.64 4.94 -12.46
N PHE A 16 -5.40 3.96 -11.60
CA PHE A 16 -4.07 3.36 -11.53
C PHE A 16 -3.75 2.50 -12.73
N ASN A 17 -4.74 1.84 -13.32
CA ASN A 17 -4.51 1.11 -14.56
C ASN A 17 -4.11 2.05 -15.71
N ARG A 18 -4.74 3.22 -15.81
CA ARG A 18 -4.35 4.22 -16.81
C ARG A 18 -2.94 4.75 -16.57
N ALA A 19 -2.65 5.12 -15.31
CA ALA A 19 -1.33 5.62 -14.97
C ALA A 19 -0.26 4.57 -15.23
N ASN A 20 -0.59 3.31 -15.05
CA ASN A 20 0.34 2.22 -15.22
C ASN A 20 0.68 1.92 -16.68
N GLU A 21 -0.08 2.45 -17.63
CA GLU A 21 0.21 2.24 -19.05
C GLU A 21 1.62 2.69 -19.44
N GLU A 22 2.14 3.71 -18.75
CA GLU A 22 3.50 4.20 -18.97
C GLU A 22 4.57 3.33 -18.30
N PHE A 23 4.22 2.62 -17.24
CA PHE A 23 5.21 1.92 -16.40
C PHE A 23 5.20 0.40 -16.59
N GLY A 24 4.05 -0.17 -16.88
CA GLY A 24 3.94 -1.62 -17.08
C GLY A 24 4.14 -2.45 -15.83
N PHE A 25 3.83 -1.90 -14.64
CA PHE A 25 3.90 -2.65 -13.39
C PHE A 25 2.76 -3.65 -13.28
N GLU A 26 2.93 -4.68 -12.49
CA GLU A 26 1.85 -5.61 -12.19
C GLU A 26 1.05 -5.06 -11.01
N LEU A 27 -0.24 -4.80 -11.23
CA LEU A 27 -1.13 -4.27 -10.21
C LEU A 27 -2.16 -5.32 -9.81
N ARG A 28 -2.39 -5.46 -8.49
CA ARG A 28 -3.45 -6.29 -7.94
C ARG A 28 -4.29 -5.44 -7.02
N PHE A 29 -5.61 -5.56 -7.14
CA PHE A 29 -6.56 -4.75 -6.39
C PHE A 29 -7.39 -5.63 -5.49
N PHE A 30 -7.44 -5.27 -4.20
CA PHE A 30 -8.23 -5.97 -3.19
C PHE A 30 -9.23 -5.00 -2.58
N ALA A 31 -10.47 -5.45 -2.39
CA ALA A 31 -11.50 -4.63 -1.77
C ALA A 31 -11.31 -4.48 -0.25
N ASP A 32 -10.62 -5.41 0.36
CA ASP A 32 -10.41 -5.43 1.80
C ASP A 32 -9.40 -4.37 2.24
N ARG A 33 -9.55 -3.93 3.49
CA ARG A 33 -8.54 -3.07 4.10
C ARG A 33 -7.34 -3.90 4.49
N LEU A 34 -6.16 -3.27 4.49
CA LEU A 34 -4.95 -3.95 4.94
C LEU A 34 -4.99 -4.15 6.45
N GLU A 35 -4.83 -5.39 6.86
CA GLU A 35 -4.72 -5.80 8.26
C GLU A 35 -3.65 -6.88 8.36
N CYS A 36 -3.16 -7.14 9.57
CA CYS A 36 -2.21 -8.22 9.75
C CYS A 36 -2.79 -9.57 9.31
N SER A 37 -4.09 -9.76 9.53
CA SER A 37 -4.76 -11.01 9.16
C SER A 37 -4.79 -11.30 7.66
N ASN A 38 -4.72 -10.25 6.82
CA ASN A 38 -4.74 -10.43 5.37
C ASN A 38 -3.46 -10.00 4.66
N ALA A 39 -2.40 -9.73 5.42
CA ALA A 39 -1.12 -9.34 4.85
C ALA A 39 -0.54 -10.42 3.93
N ASP A 40 -0.95 -11.67 4.10
CA ASP A 40 -0.56 -12.78 3.24
C ASP A 40 -0.92 -12.54 1.77
N MET A 41 -1.97 -11.77 1.52
CA MET A 41 -2.41 -11.45 0.16
C MET A 41 -1.37 -10.62 -0.59
N ALA A 42 -0.50 -9.93 0.15
CA ALA A 42 0.58 -9.13 -0.41
C ALA A 42 1.90 -9.89 -0.53
N ALA A 43 1.94 -11.16 -0.16
CA ALA A 43 3.16 -11.95 -0.23
C ALA A 43 3.69 -12.00 -1.66
N GLY A 44 4.99 -11.73 -1.82
CA GLY A 44 5.63 -11.72 -3.13
C GLY A 44 5.51 -10.41 -3.90
N PHE A 45 4.80 -9.41 -3.34
CA PHE A 45 4.71 -8.08 -3.94
C PHE A 45 5.86 -7.20 -3.44
N ASP A 46 6.17 -6.17 -4.21
CA ASP A 46 7.24 -5.23 -3.87
C ASP A 46 6.73 -4.08 -3.02
N ALA A 47 5.48 -3.68 -3.25
CA ALA A 47 4.88 -2.54 -2.59
C ALA A 47 3.42 -2.80 -2.25
N VAL A 48 2.94 -2.09 -1.24
CA VAL A 48 1.54 -2.09 -0.84
C VAL A 48 1.02 -0.66 -0.91
N CYS A 49 -0.16 -0.48 -1.48
CA CYS A 49 -0.82 0.82 -1.55
C CYS A 49 -2.09 0.76 -0.69
N CYS A 50 -2.21 1.69 0.25
CA CYS A 50 -3.33 1.76 1.18
C CYS A 50 -4.08 3.08 1.02
N PHE A 51 -5.31 3.12 1.55
CA PHE A 51 -6.13 4.32 1.51
C PHE A 51 -6.05 5.07 2.83
N VAL A 52 -6.47 6.33 2.80
CA VAL A 52 -6.36 7.26 3.93
C VAL A 52 -7.07 6.78 5.20
N ASN A 53 -8.13 6.00 5.05
CA ASN A 53 -8.91 5.52 6.18
C ASN A 53 -8.32 4.31 6.88
N ASP A 54 -7.31 3.69 6.28
CA ASP A 54 -6.65 2.54 6.88
C ASP A 54 -5.73 3.00 7.99
N ARG A 55 -5.77 2.31 9.11
CA ARG A 55 -4.81 2.55 10.17
C ARG A 55 -3.67 1.55 10.02
N ILE A 56 -2.48 2.08 9.78
CA ILE A 56 -1.30 1.25 9.56
C ILE A 56 -0.45 1.29 10.83
N SER A 57 -0.76 0.39 11.74
CA SER A 57 -0.07 0.27 13.02
C SER A 57 1.29 -0.40 12.86
N ALA A 58 2.11 -0.35 13.93
CA ALA A 58 3.37 -1.07 13.96
C ALA A 58 3.18 -2.56 13.68
N GLY A 59 2.13 -3.16 14.22
CA GLY A 59 1.84 -4.59 14.00
C GLY A 59 1.55 -4.90 12.55
N ALA A 60 0.76 -4.06 11.88
CA ALA A 60 0.48 -4.24 10.46
C ALA A 60 1.75 -4.08 9.62
N LEU A 61 2.61 -3.11 9.96
CA LEU A 61 3.88 -2.91 9.28
C LEU A 61 4.80 -4.12 9.43
N GLU A 62 4.85 -4.69 10.62
CA GLU A 62 5.64 -5.91 10.84
C GLU A 62 5.14 -7.05 9.98
N CYS A 63 3.83 -7.19 9.85
CA CYS A 63 3.24 -8.25 9.04
C CYS A 63 3.60 -8.11 7.57
N ILE A 64 3.53 -6.90 7.01
CA ILE A 64 3.90 -6.71 5.61
C ILE A 64 5.41 -6.84 5.40
N LYS A 65 6.21 -6.44 6.39
CA LYS A 65 7.66 -6.60 6.32
C LYS A 65 8.05 -8.08 6.23
N GLU A 66 7.37 -8.93 6.98
CA GLU A 66 7.60 -10.38 6.93
C GLU A 66 7.30 -10.96 5.55
N LYS A 67 6.42 -10.31 4.78
CA LYS A 67 6.08 -10.74 3.42
C LYS A 67 7.03 -10.18 2.37
N GLY A 68 8.07 -9.46 2.80
CA GLY A 68 9.05 -8.90 1.88
C GLY A 68 8.73 -7.53 1.33
N ILE A 69 7.69 -6.88 1.84
CA ILE A 69 7.27 -5.55 1.39
C ILE A 69 8.18 -4.49 2.02
N ARG A 70 8.72 -3.60 1.20
CA ARG A 70 9.60 -2.52 1.66
C ARG A 70 9.11 -1.13 1.29
N LEU A 71 8.01 -1.04 0.55
CA LEU A 71 7.48 0.24 0.10
C LEU A 71 5.99 0.29 0.42
N LEU A 72 5.58 1.33 1.14
CA LEU A 72 4.18 1.60 1.46
C LEU A 72 3.76 2.88 0.77
N LEU A 73 2.76 2.80 -0.09
CA LEU A 73 2.21 3.94 -0.82
C LEU A 73 0.87 4.32 -0.20
N LEU A 74 0.67 5.61 0.04
CA LEU A 74 -0.57 6.11 0.63
C LEU A 74 -1.33 6.96 -0.37
N ARG A 75 -2.60 6.62 -0.60
CA ARG A 75 -3.49 7.38 -1.49
C ARG A 75 -4.16 8.51 -0.71
N CYS A 76 -3.33 9.41 -0.19
CA CYS A 76 -3.83 10.54 0.60
C CYS A 76 -2.80 11.65 0.65
N ALA A 77 -3.22 12.82 1.13
CA ALA A 77 -2.35 13.98 1.22
C ALA A 77 -1.46 13.96 2.46
N GLY A 78 -1.71 13.09 3.43
CA GLY A 78 -0.95 13.03 4.67
C GLY A 78 -0.53 11.63 5.05
N VAL A 79 0.23 11.52 6.12
CA VAL A 79 0.75 10.24 6.61
C VAL A 79 0.37 9.99 8.09
N ASN A 80 -0.65 10.71 8.56
CA ASN A 80 -1.00 10.70 9.98
C ASN A 80 -1.51 9.36 10.48
N ASN A 81 -1.99 8.50 9.60
CA ASN A 81 -2.53 7.21 9.96
C ASN A 81 -1.49 6.08 9.91
N VAL A 82 -0.23 6.42 9.74
CA VAL A 82 0.87 5.45 9.68
C VAL A 82 1.83 5.69 10.84
N ASP A 83 2.27 4.61 11.48
CA ASP A 83 3.32 4.68 12.48
C ASP A 83 4.67 4.81 11.79
N LEU A 84 5.07 6.05 11.53
CA LEU A 84 6.30 6.35 10.79
C LEU A 84 7.56 5.88 11.52
N ALA A 85 7.57 5.93 12.85
CA ALA A 85 8.71 5.46 13.62
C ALA A 85 8.91 3.95 13.45
N ALA A 86 7.82 3.20 13.47
CA ALA A 86 7.88 1.75 13.24
C ALA A 86 8.31 1.44 11.82
N ALA A 87 7.80 2.19 10.83
CA ALA A 87 8.19 2.00 9.43
C ALA A 87 9.69 2.20 9.25
N GLU A 88 10.23 3.24 9.85
CA GLU A 88 11.66 3.52 9.78
C GLU A 88 12.49 2.38 10.37
N LYS A 89 12.10 1.88 11.54
CA LYS A 89 12.80 0.77 12.18
C LYS A 89 12.79 -0.49 11.35
N LEU A 90 11.70 -0.73 10.63
CA LEU A 90 11.53 -1.93 9.81
C LEU A 90 12.14 -1.78 8.41
N GLY A 91 12.63 -0.59 8.08
CA GLY A 91 13.19 -0.33 6.76
C GLY A 91 12.12 -0.21 5.67
N ILE A 92 10.91 0.17 6.04
CA ILE A 92 9.82 0.39 5.09
C ILE A 92 9.80 1.86 4.69
N CYS A 93 9.89 2.12 3.41
CA CYS A 93 9.79 3.47 2.86
C CYS A 93 8.31 3.84 2.69
N VAL A 94 7.91 4.98 3.22
CA VAL A 94 6.52 5.45 3.12
C VAL A 94 6.46 6.62 2.15
N MET A 95 5.61 6.54 1.15
CA MET A 95 5.43 7.59 0.15
C MET A 95 3.96 7.89 -0.06
N ASN A 96 3.65 9.14 -0.38
CA ASN A 96 2.30 9.57 -0.69
C ASN A 96 2.05 9.58 -2.18
N VAL A 97 0.80 9.27 -2.55
CA VAL A 97 0.27 9.57 -3.88
C VAL A 97 -0.72 10.71 -3.64
N PRO A 98 -0.27 11.98 -3.76
CA PRO A 98 -1.01 13.10 -3.19
C PRO A 98 -2.32 13.43 -3.87
N GLU A 99 -2.44 13.26 -5.16
CA GLU A 99 -3.69 13.52 -5.85
C GLU A 99 -3.85 12.65 -7.06
N TYR A 100 -5.04 12.07 -7.19
CA TYR A 100 -5.34 11.22 -8.34
C TYR A 100 -6.80 11.33 -8.76
N SER A 101 -7.51 12.27 -8.19
CA SER A 101 -8.92 12.51 -8.55
C SER A 101 -9.05 13.46 -9.73
#